data_d784985ce5d721136690340446b316ee
#
_entry.id   d784985ce5d721136690340446b316ee
#
_cell.length_a   1.000
_cell.length_b   1.000
_cell.length_c   1.000
_cell.angle_alpha   90.00
_cell.angle_beta   90.00
_cell.angle_gamma   90.00
#
_symmetry.space_group_name_H-M   'P 1'
#
loop_
_entity.id
_entity.type
_entity.pdbx_description
1 polymer ?
#
loop_
_entity_poly.entity_id
_entity_poly.type
_entity_poly.pdbx_seq_one_letter_code
_entity_poly.pdbx_strand_id
1 'polypeptide(L)'
;VTGRLSGAAQNEIINVVTIFLGTSVGITMTGERFLNTETLKILFLGAFAFAASTAGGVLMGKLMNYLSPHNPVNPLIGAAGVSAMPMSARVAHREGQREDPGNYLIMHAMGPNIAGGIGAVIVAGYYISCLIK
;
A
#
# COMPACT_ATOMS: atom_id res chain seq x y z
N VAL A 1 29.07 2.39 0.73
CA VAL A 1 28.69 2.75 2.11
C VAL A 1 27.25 2.37 2.40
N THR A 2 26.33 2.51 1.46
CA THR A 2 24.89 2.27 1.63
C THR A 2 24.50 0.78 1.68
N GLY A 3 25.30 -0.13 1.10
CA GLY A 3 24.95 -1.56 1.04
C GLY A 3 24.88 -2.27 2.40
N ARG A 4 25.69 -1.87 3.37
CA ARG A 4 25.67 -2.44 4.72
C ARG A 4 24.43 -2.03 5.52
N LEU A 5 23.96 -0.79 5.34
CA LEU A 5 22.79 -0.28 6.03
C LEU A 5 21.48 -0.76 5.41
N SER A 6 21.47 -1.07 4.11
CA SER A 6 20.25 -1.55 3.45
C SER A 6 19.81 -2.94 3.96
N GLY A 7 20.75 -3.84 4.24
CA GLY A 7 20.45 -5.15 4.84
C GLY A 7 19.86 -5.01 6.23
N ALA A 8 20.50 -4.23 7.10
CA ALA A 8 20.00 -3.97 8.44
C ALA A 8 18.63 -3.25 8.44
N ALA A 9 18.45 -2.29 7.53
CA ALA A 9 17.16 -1.57 7.42
C ALA A 9 16.02 -2.48 6.95
N GLN A 10 16.31 -3.43 6.05
CA GLN A 10 15.30 -4.31 5.48
C GLN A 10 14.91 -5.48 6.38
N ASN A 11 15.75 -5.87 7.30
CA ASN A 11 15.51 -7.01 8.18
C ASN A 11 15.36 -6.58 9.64
N GLU A 12 16.42 -6.13 10.28
CA GLU A 12 16.43 -5.91 11.72
C GLU A 12 15.59 -4.70 12.12
N ILE A 13 15.78 -3.57 11.47
CA ILE A 13 15.06 -2.31 11.82
C ILE A 13 13.57 -2.45 11.51
N ILE A 14 13.20 -3.01 10.35
CA ILE A 14 11.80 -3.22 10.01
C ILE A 14 11.14 -4.17 11.01
N ASN A 15 11.80 -5.25 11.42
CA ASN A 15 11.24 -6.19 12.38
C ASN A 15 11.01 -5.52 13.76
N VAL A 16 11.99 -4.77 14.25
CA VAL A 16 11.86 -4.02 15.51
C VAL A 16 10.71 -3.00 15.43
N VAL A 17 10.66 -2.19 14.38
CA VAL A 17 9.60 -1.20 14.18
C VAL A 17 8.23 -1.88 14.07
N THR A 18 8.13 -3.01 13.38
CA THR A 18 6.87 -3.77 13.24
C THR A 18 6.40 -4.33 14.58
N ILE A 19 7.30 -4.82 15.42
CA ILE A 19 6.97 -5.30 16.77
C ILE A 19 6.45 -4.15 17.62
N PHE A 20 7.14 -3.00 17.65
CA PHE A 20 6.69 -1.82 18.40
C PHE A 20 5.35 -1.29 17.89
N LEU A 21 5.15 -1.24 16.59
CA LEU A 21 3.88 -0.81 15.99
C LEU A 21 2.76 -1.78 16.35
N GLY A 22 3.00 -3.09 16.21
CA GLY A 22 2.02 -4.12 16.56
C GLY A 22 1.65 -4.09 18.04
N THR A 23 2.63 -3.91 18.92
CA THR A 23 2.41 -3.79 20.36
C THR A 23 1.64 -2.52 20.71
N SER A 24 2.03 -1.38 20.14
CA SER A 24 1.37 -0.09 20.36
C SER A 24 -0.10 -0.13 19.92
N VAL A 25 -0.36 -0.64 18.73
CA VAL A 25 -1.73 -0.81 18.21
C VAL A 25 -2.51 -1.82 19.06
N GLY A 26 -1.89 -2.95 19.42
CA GLY A 26 -2.52 -4.00 20.24
C GLY A 26 -2.97 -3.51 21.61
N ILE A 27 -2.18 -2.67 22.28
CA ILE A 27 -2.54 -2.08 23.58
C ILE A 27 -3.75 -1.14 23.45
N THR A 28 -3.88 -0.43 22.34
CA THR A 28 -5.02 0.47 22.12
C THR A 28 -6.31 -0.25 21.70
N MET A 29 -6.19 -1.49 21.22
CA MET A 29 -7.32 -2.33 20.83
C MET A 29 -7.90 -3.09 22.02
N THR A 30 -8.65 -2.39 22.86
CA THR A 30 -9.49 -3.07 23.87
C THR A 30 -10.75 -3.63 23.20
N GLY A 31 -11.23 -4.80 23.69
CA GLY A 31 -12.37 -5.49 23.10
C GLY A 31 -13.62 -4.63 22.99
N GLU A 32 -13.89 -3.77 23.96
CA GLU A 32 -15.01 -2.83 23.96
C GLU A 32 -14.90 -1.76 22.84
N ARG A 33 -13.70 -1.31 22.52
CA ARG A 33 -13.46 -0.34 21.44
C ARG A 33 -13.49 -0.99 20.08
N PHE A 34 -12.99 -2.23 19.96
CA PHE A 34 -12.93 -2.93 18.69
C PHE A 34 -14.30 -3.43 18.21
N LEU A 35 -15.16 -3.88 19.16
CA LEU A 35 -16.50 -4.39 18.87
C LEU A 35 -17.58 -3.30 18.85
N ASN A 36 -17.19 -2.03 18.88
CA ASN A 36 -18.15 -0.94 18.73
C ASN A 36 -18.66 -0.85 17.28
N THR A 37 -19.94 -0.57 17.10
CA THR A 37 -20.60 -0.42 15.79
C THR A 37 -19.90 0.61 14.90
N GLU A 38 -19.37 1.68 15.47
CA GLU A 38 -18.58 2.70 14.75
C GLU A 38 -17.30 2.11 14.15
N THR A 39 -16.55 1.33 14.93
CA THR A 39 -15.30 0.69 14.47
C THR A 39 -15.58 -0.33 13.38
N LEU A 40 -16.64 -1.11 13.50
CA LEU A 40 -17.04 -2.07 12.47
C LEU A 40 -17.42 -1.37 11.15
N LYS A 41 -18.15 -0.26 11.22
CA LYS A 41 -18.47 0.56 10.03
C LYS A 41 -17.19 1.07 9.34
N ILE A 42 -16.23 1.57 10.13
CA ILE A 42 -14.94 2.05 9.61
C ILE A 42 -14.15 0.89 8.97
N LEU A 43 -14.16 -0.29 9.58
CA LEU A 43 -13.49 -1.48 9.05
C LEU A 43 -14.06 -1.88 7.68
N PHE A 44 -15.39 -1.98 7.56
CA PHE A 44 -16.04 -2.30 6.30
C PHE A 44 -15.81 -1.22 5.24
N LEU A 45 -15.92 0.05 5.63
CA LEU A 45 -15.64 1.18 4.73
C LEU A 45 -14.19 1.15 4.24
N GLY A 46 -13.24 0.87 5.14
CA GLY A 46 -11.82 0.74 4.81
C GLY A 46 -11.55 -0.42 3.85
N ALA A 47 -12.14 -1.59 4.09
CA ALA A 47 -12.01 -2.74 3.19
C ALA A 47 -12.56 -2.42 1.79
N PHE A 48 -13.72 -1.78 1.71
CA PHE A 48 -14.30 -1.33 0.45
C PHE A 48 -13.43 -0.29 -0.26
N ALA A 49 -12.90 0.69 0.49
CA ALA A 49 -12.01 1.71 -0.05
C ALA A 49 -10.71 1.10 -0.61
N PHE A 50 -10.11 0.11 0.05
CA PHE A 50 -8.95 -0.62 -0.46
C PHE A 50 -9.26 -1.38 -1.74
N ALA A 51 -10.40 -2.07 -1.81
CA ALA A 51 -10.81 -2.78 -3.01
C ALA A 51 -11.03 -1.82 -4.19
N ALA A 52 -11.73 -0.71 -3.96
CA ALA A 52 -11.96 0.33 -4.96
C ALA A 52 -10.65 0.99 -5.43
N SER A 53 -9.74 1.29 -4.50
CA SER A 53 -8.42 1.86 -4.82
C SER A 53 -7.56 0.92 -5.67
N THR A 54 -7.53 -0.37 -5.32
CA THR A 54 -6.80 -1.40 -6.07
C THR A 54 -7.37 -1.55 -7.48
N ALA A 55 -8.70 -1.62 -7.60
CA ALA A 55 -9.37 -1.69 -8.90
C ALA A 55 -9.10 -0.44 -9.75
N GLY A 56 -9.18 0.74 -9.15
CA GLY A 56 -8.86 2.02 -9.80
C GLY A 56 -7.42 2.08 -10.29
N GLY A 57 -6.47 1.60 -9.50
CA GLY A 57 -5.06 1.51 -9.87
C GLY A 57 -4.82 0.61 -11.09
N VAL A 58 -5.45 -0.58 -11.12
CA VAL A 58 -5.38 -1.49 -12.28
C VAL A 58 -6.01 -0.87 -13.53
N LEU A 59 -7.16 -0.22 -13.37
CA LEU A 59 -7.83 0.47 -14.48
C LEU A 59 -6.97 1.62 -15.03
N MET A 60 -6.31 2.38 -14.15
CA MET A 60 -5.38 3.42 -14.56
C MET A 60 -4.18 2.84 -15.33
N GLY A 61 -3.62 1.72 -14.88
CA GLY A 61 -2.57 1.00 -15.61
C GLY A 61 -3.03 0.56 -17.01
N LYS A 62 -4.26 0.06 -17.14
CA LYS A 62 -4.85 -0.29 -18.44
C LYS A 62 -5.07 0.95 -19.32
N LEU A 63 -5.53 2.05 -18.72
CA LEU A 63 -5.72 3.31 -19.43
C LEU A 63 -4.40 3.87 -19.95
N MET A 64 -3.33 3.81 -19.15
CA MET A 64 -1.98 4.19 -19.59
C MET A 64 -1.51 3.36 -20.78
N ASN A 65 -1.76 2.06 -20.79
CA ASN A 65 -1.42 1.21 -21.93
C ASN A 65 -2.21 1.56 -23.19
N TYR A 66 -3.46 1.97 -23.04
CA TYR A 66 -4.28 2.43 -24.15
C TYR A 66 -3.77 3.76 -24.74
N LEU A 67 -3.32 4.67 -23.88
CA LEU A 67 -2.78 5.97 -24.30
C LEU A 67 -1.33 5.89 -24.81
N SER A 68 -0.56 4.90 -24.37
CA SER A 68 0.86 4.73 -24.75
C SER A 68 1.17 3.29 -25.16
N PRO A 69 0.74 2.86 -26.35
CA PRO A 69 0.93 1.48 -26.81
C PRO A 69 2.40 1.11 -27.09
N HIS A 70 3.30 2.09 -27.18
CA HIS A 70 4.72 1.89 -27.47
C HIS A 70 5.51 1.33 -26.27
N ASN A 71 5.05 1.57 -25.02
CA ASN A 71 5.68 1.08 -23.79
C ASN A 71 4.61 0.50 -22.87
N PRO A 72 4.16 -0.75 -23.09
CA PRO A 72 3.12 -1.34 -22.27
C PRO A 72 3.65 -1.60 -20.84
N VAL A 73 2.92 -1.09 -19.87
CA VAL A 73 3.18 -1.29 -18.44
C VAL A 73 2.25 -2.39 -17.94
N ASN A 74 2.75 -3.30 -17.10
CA ASN A 74 1.89 -4.30 -16.51
C ASN A 74 0.84 -3.62 -15.60
N PRO A 75 -0.47 -3.78 -15.84
CA PRO A 75 -1.52 -3.12 -15.05
C PRO A 75 -1.48 -3.47 -13.55
N LEU A 76 -0.90 -4.60 -13.16
CA LEU A 76 -0.71 -4.98 -11.76
C LEU A 76 0.17 -4.00 -10.98
N ILE A 77 1.03 -3.24 -11.66
CA ILE A 77 1.83 -2.18 -11.04
C ILE A 77 0.93 -1.09 -10.46
N GLY A 78 -0.19 -0.78 -11.14
CA GLY A 78 -1.19 0.15 -10.64
C GLY A 78 -1.88 -0.31 -9.34
N ALA A 79 -2.08 -1.62 -9.18
CA ALA A 79 -2.62 -2.18 -7.93
C ALA A 79 -1.72 -1.92 -6.72
N ALA A 80 -0.43 -1.71 -6.93
CA ALA A 80 0.52 -1.38 -5.86
C ALA A 80 0.44 0.07 -5.37
N GLY A 81 -0.31 0.95 -6.04
CA GLY A 81 -0.50 2.36 -5.67
C GLY A 81 -1.27 2.60 -4.36
N VAL A 82 -1.60 1.55 -3.63
CA VAL A 82 -2.22 1.62 -2.30
C VAL A 82 -1.14 1.91 -1.25
N SER A 83 -1.48 2.68 -0.21
CA SER A 83 -0.55 3.12 0.85
C SER A 83 0.02 2.00 1.74
N ALA A 84 -0.32 0.74 1.49
CA ALA A 84 0.20 -0.44 2.22
C ALA A 84 1.64 -0.78 1.78
N MET A 85 2.59 0.02 2.21
CA MET A 85 4.00 -0.09 1.83
C MET A 85 4.77 -1.06 2.76
N PRO A 86 5.61 -1.96 2.26
CA PRO A 86 5.82 -2.39 0.88
C PRO A 86 4.94 -3.59 0.48
N MET A 87 3.90 -3.90 1.24
CA MET A 87 3.10 -5.12 1.12
C MET A 87 2.38 -5.23 -0.22
N SER A 88 1.73 -4.14 -0.68
CA SER A 88 0.99 -4.15 -1.95
C SER A 88 1.90 -4.38 -3.16
N ALA A 89 3.12 -3.85 -3.14
CA ALA A 89 4.11 -4.12 -4.18
C ALA A 89 4.55 -5.59 -4.21
N ARG A 90 4.70 -6.22 -3.03
CA ARG A 90 5.03 -7.65 -2.93
C ARG A 90 3.88 -8.53 -3.41
N VAL A 91 2.64 -8.16 -3.09
CA VAL A 91 1.45 -8.88 -3.56
C VAL A 91 1.34 -8.79 -5.08
N ALA A 92 1.46 -7.59 -5.65
CA ALA A 92 1.45 -7.39 -7.09
C ALA A 92 2.55 -8.20 -7.80
N HIS A 93 3.75 -8.25 -7.22
CA HIS A 93 4.85 -9.06 -7.74
C HIS A 93 4.54 -10.56 -7.68
N ARG A 94 4.04 -11.05 -6.54
CA ARG A 94 3.67 -12.47 -6.37
C ARG A 94 2.59 -12.91 -7.34
N GLU A 95 1.55 -12.10 -7.51
CA GLU A 95 0.49 -12.40 -8.48
C GLU A 95 0.99 -12.31 -9.93
N GLY A 96 1.87 -11.37 -10.25
CA GLY A 96 2.51 -11.31 -11.55
C GLY A 96 3.36 -12.53 -11.87
N GLN A 97 4.13 -13.03 -10.90
CA GLN A 97 4.94 -14.25 -11.06
C GLN A 97 4.11 -15.53 -11.10
N ARG A 98 2.89 -15.51 -10.55
CA ARG A 98 1.97 -16.66 -10.60
C ARG A 98 1.46 -16.91 -12.00
N GLU A 99 1.24 -15.85 -12.78
CA GLU A 99 0.83 -15.93 -14.18
C GLU A 99 2.03 -16.14 -15.12
N ASP A 100 3.14 -15.45 -14.84
CA ASP A 100 4.39 -15.54 -15.60
C ASP A 100 5.58 -15.50 -14.64
N PRO A 101 6.28 -16.65 -14.41
CA PRO A 101 7.44 -16.72 -13.50
C PRO A 101 8.59 -15.80 -13.86
N GLY A 102 8.69 -15.35 -15.11
CA GLY A 102 9.70 -14.38 -15.60
C GLY A 102 9.36 -12.93 -15.29
N ASN A 103 8.18 -12.63 -14.78
CA ASN A 103 7.67 -11.27 -14.61
C ASN A 103 8.05 -10.67 -13.26
N TYR A 104 9.19 -9.98 -13.21
CA TYR A 104 9.71 -9.34 -12.01
C TYR A 104 9.17 -7.91 -11.85
N LEU A 105 8.02 -7.75 -11.19
CA LEU A 105 7.32 -6.47 -11.04
C LEU A 105 7.74 -5.65 -9.82
N ILE A 106 8.47 -6.22 -8.85
CA ILE A 106 8.65 -5.60 -7.54
C ILE A 106 9.28 -4.20 -7.62
N MET A 107 10.31 -4.02 -8.43
CA MET A 107 11.01 -2.74 -8.59
C MET A 107 10.10 -1.67 -9.22
N HIS A 108 9.31 -2.06 -10.20
CA HIS A 108 8.36 -1.18 -10.88
C HIS A 108 7.16 -0.85 -9.99
N ALA A 109 6.68 -1.82 -9.21
CA ALA A 109 5.57 -1.66 -8.28
C ALA A 109 5.90 -0.78 -7.07
N MET A 110 7.17 -0.69 -6.68
CA MET A 110 7.60 0.16 -5.58
C MET A 110 7.41 1.66 -5.85
N GLY A 111 7.54 2.10 -7.10
CA GLY A 111 7.32 3.50 -7.48
C GLY A 111 5.90 3.99 -7.14
N PRO A 112 4.85 3.43 -7.74
CA PRO A 112 3.46 3.75 -7.40
C PRO A 112 3.11 3.52 -5.93
N ASN A 113 3.73 2.52 -5.30
CA ASN A 113 3.52 2.23 -3.88
C ASN A 113 4.01 3.36 -2.96
N ILE A 114 5.22 3.88 -3.21
CA ILE A 114 5.77 5.03 -2.48
C ILE A 114 4.93 6.28 -2.75
N ALA A 115 4.57 6.53 -4.02
CA ALA A 115 3.72 7.66 -4.40
C ALA A 115 2.36 7.61 -3.71
N GLY A 116 1.73 6.44 -3.61
CA GLY A 116 0.47 6.22 -2.89
C GLY A 116 0.59 6.53 -1.40
N GLY A 117 1.71 6.14 -0.77
CA GLY A 117 1.99 6.47 0.63
C GLY A 117 2.12 7.98 0.86
N ILE A 118 2.89 8.67 0.03
CA ILE A 118 3.06 10.13 0.10
C ILE A 118 1.71 10.84 -0.14
N GLY A 119 0.97 10.42 -1.17
CA GLY A 119 -0.34 10.97 -1.50
C GLY A 119 -1.34 10.83 -0.35
N ALA A 120 -1.38 9.67 0.31
CA ALA A 120 -2.25 9.42 1.46
C ALA A 120 -1.97 10.38 2.62
N VAL A 121 -0.69 10.64 2.93
CA VAL A 121 -0.30 11.59 4.00
C VAL A 121 -0.71 13.02 3.65
N ILE A 122 -0.50 13.45 2.41
CA ILE A 122 -0.88 14.80 1.95
C ILE A 122 -2.39 14.99 2.04
N VAL A 123 -3.17 14.02 1.54
CA VAL A 123 -4.63 14.07 1.57
C VAL A 123 -5.15 14.04 3.01
N ALA A 124 -4.60 13.19 3.87
CA ALA A 124 -4.94 13.16 5.29
C ALA A 124 -4.66 14.50 5.97
N GLY A 125 -3.49 15.11 5.73
CA GLY A 125 -3.13 16.42 6.25
C GLY A 125 -4.09 17.52 5.79
N TYR A 126 -4.49 17.50 4.52
CA TYR A 126 -5.48 18.43 3.98
C TYR A 126 -6.83 18.31 4.69
N TYR A 127 -7.36 17.08 4.83
CA TYR A 127 -8.64 16.86 5.53
C TYR A 127 -8.58 17.28 7.00
N ILE A 128 -7.50 16.94 7.70
CA ILE A 128 -7.31 17.39 9.09
C ILE A 128 -7.33 18.90 9.17
N SER A 129 -6.63 19.60 8.30
CA SER A 129 -6.61 21.07 8.25
C SER A 129 -7.98 21.69 7.96
N CYS A 130 -8.82 21.00 7.18
CA CYS A 130 -10.18 21.47 6.89
C CYS A 130 -11.18 21.21 8.03
N LEU A 131 -10.98 20.11 8.78
CA LEU A 131 -11.89 19.68 9.84
C LEU A 131 -11.62 20.34 11.20
N ILE A 132 -10.38 20.81 11.44
CA ILE A 132 -9.97 21.46 12.71
C ILE A 132 -10.16 22.99 12.67
N LYS A 133 -10.92 23.49 11.75
CA LYS A 133 -11.19 24.94 11.63
C LYS A 133 -12.35 25.36 12.53
#